data_6682b1e92ccb91d313b59725b033d57e
#
_entry.id   6682b1e92ccb91d313b59725b033d57e
#
_cell.length_a   1.000
_cell.length_b   1.000
_cell.length_c   1.000
_cell.angle_alpha   90.00
_cell.angle_beta   90.00
_cell.angle_gamma   90.00
#
_symmetry.space_group_name_H-M   'P 1'
#
loop_
_entity.id
_entity.type
_entity.pdbx_description
1 polymer ?
#
loop_
_entity_poly.entity_id
_entity_poly.type
_entity_poly.pdbx_seq_one_letter_code
_entity_poly.pdbx_strand_id
1 'polypeptide(L)'
;MKPLVEKGIISVEVETMYRNPEISGNGYKTVVSLNPAQTAVAEDFKNRYDQGIRETSLLYGVTGSGKTEVYMEMIRHVLAKGRQVIVLIPEIALTYQTVLRFYRQFGRQVSVINSRMSAGERYDQFERAEKGDVTVMIGPRSALFTPFPKLGLIVIDEEHESAYKSELSPRYHARETAEELARMNGASVVLGSATPSLEAYTRAKTGQYRLYRLAERAKK
;
A
#
# COMPACT_ATOMS: atom_id res chain seq x y z
N MET A 1 7.05 15.57 41.64
CA MET A 1 6.60 16.36 40.47
C MET A 1 5.24 17.02 40.67
N LYS A 2 4.19 16.31 41.09
CA LYS A 2 2.85 16.92 41.31
C LYS A 2 2.83 18.26 42.04
N PRO A 3 3.53 18.44 43.21
CA PRO A 3 3.48 19.70 43.92
C PRO A 3 4.09 20.92 43.20
N LEU A 4 5.00 20.71 42.26
CA LEU A 4 5.63 21.79 41.47
C LEU A 4 4.76 22.21 40.29
N VAL A 5 4.01 21.25 39.73
CA VAL A 5 3.00 21.53 38.67
C VAL A 5 1.84 22.31 39.26
N GLU A 6 1.34 21.92 40.45
CA GLU A 6 0.25 22.59 41.17
C GLU A 6 0.61 24.03 41.58
N LYS A 7 1.88 24.30 41.82
CA LYS A 7 2.40 25.65 42.14
C LYS A 7 2.76 26.46 40.88
N GLY A 8 2.54 25.89 39.66
CA GLY A 8 2.85 26.60 38.41
C GLY A 8 4.34 26.83 38.14
N ILE A 9 5.24 26.13 38.88
CA ILE A 9 6.70 26.30 38.76
C ILE A 9 7.23 25.55 37.54
N ILE A 10 6.57 24.41 37.16
CA ILE A 10 6.88 23.62 35.97
C ILE A 10 5.58 23.28 35.22
N SER A 11 5.64 23.22 33.92
CA SER A 11 4.61 22.61 33.07
C SER A 11 5.07 21.22 32.63
N VAL A 12 4.13 20.29 32.58
CA VAL A 12 4.39 18.96 32.03
C VAL A 12 3.66 18.88 30.69
N GLU A 13 4.44 18.84 29.62
CA GLU A 13 3.92 18.55 28.28
C GLU A 13 4.14 17.08 27.96
N VAL A 14 3.09 16.41 27.52
CA VAL A 14 3.19 15.02 27.04
C VAL A 14 3.43 15.06 25.55
N GLU A 15 4.67 14.81 25.14
CA GLU A 15 5.01 14.68 23.74
C GLU A 15 4.96 13.18 23.34
N THR A 16 4.18 12.87 22.33
CA THR A 16 4.12 11.52 21.79
C THR A 16 5.29 11.31 20.84
N MET A 17 6.27 10.52 21.27
CA MET A 17 7.41 10.14 20.42
C MET A 17 7.14 8.78 19.78
N TYR A 18 6.97 8.76 18.46
CA TYR A 18 6.83 7.52 17.70
C TYR A 18 8.18 6.92 17.35
N ARG A 19 8.29 5.59 17.47
CA ARG A 19 9.46 4.83 17.02
C ARG A 19 9.40 4.71 15.51
N ASN A 20 10.05 5.62 14.80
CA ASN A 20 10.16 5.57 13.36
C ASN A 20 11.37 4.73 12.96
N PRO A 21 11.22 3.75 12.06
CA PRO A 21 12.39 3.23 11.36
C PRO A 21 12.94 4.37 10.48
N GLU A 22 14.04 4.97 10.92
CA GLU A 22 14.69 6.03 10.15
C GLU A 22 15.20 5.46 8.82
N ILE A 23 14.58 5.88 7.73
CA ILE A 23 15.16 5.76 6.40
C ILE A 23 15.80 7.11 6.10
N SER A 24 17.09 7.22 6.44
CA SER A 24 17.92 8.35 6.04
C SER A 24 18.11 8.30 4.53
N GLY A 25 17.35 9.09 3.81
CA GLY A 25 17.48 9.27 2.38
C GLY A 25 17.03 10.66 2.00
N ASN A 26 17.96 11.49 1.53
CA ASN A 26 17.61 12.74 0.87
C ASN A 26 16.75 12.41 -0.35
N GLY A 27 15.45 12.72 -0.25
CA GLY A 27 14.46 12.39 -1.27
C GLY A 27 14.64 13.25 -2.53
N TYR A 28 15.29 12.71 -3.53
CA TYR A 28 15.09 13.19 -4.90
C TYR A 28 13.83 12.52 -5.44
N LYS A 29 12.79 13.32 -5.74
CA LYS A 29 11.65 12.85 -6.54
C LYS A 29 12.17 12.38 -7.89
N THR A 30 12.32 11.08 -8.06
CA THR A 30 12.61 10.52 -9.37
C THR A 30 11.30 10.52 -10.14
N VAL A 31 11.15 11.44 -11.08
CA VAL A 31 10.04 11.40 -12.02
C VAL A 31 10.30 10.21 -12.95
N VAL A 32 9.61 9.10 -12.69
CA VAL A 32 9.65 7.95 -13.59
C VAL A 32 8.69 8.24 -14.73
N SER A 33 9.22 8.33 -15.95
CA SER A 33 8.41 8.44 -17.15
C SER A 33 7.75 7.09 -17.46
N LEU A 34 6.43 7.04 -17.46
CA LEU A 34 5.67 5.86 -17.88
C LEU A 34 5.76 5.70 -19.41
N ASN A 35 5.87 4.47 -19.87
CA ASN A 35 5.71 4.17 -21.29
C ASN A 35 4.21 4.22 -21.69
N PRO A 36 3.88 4.22 -23.01
CA PRO A 36 2.49 4.34 -23.46
C PRO A 36 1.54 3.29 -22.88
N ALA A 37 1.98 2.04 -22.73
CA ALA A 37 1.15 0.98 -22.18
C ALA A 37 0.88 1.17 -20.67
N GLN A 38 1.89 1.57 -19.92
CA GLN A 38 1.76 1.92 -18.50
C GLN A 38 0.87 3.14 -18.30
N THR A 39 1.03 4.16 -19.15
CA THR A 39 0.19 5.36 -19.15
C THR A 39 -1.27 5.00 -19.40
N ALA A 40 -1.56 4.20 -20.41
CA ALA A 40 -2.93 3.77 -20.72
C ALA A 40 -3.61 3.06 -19.56
N VAL A 41 -2.89 2.17 -18.85
CA VAL A 41 -3.39 1.47 -17.67
C VAL A 41 -3.65 2.45 -16.52
N ALA A 42 -2.70 3.35 -16.24
CA ALA A 42 -2.85 4.33 -15.18
C ALA A 42 -4.02 5.29 -15.44
N GLU A 43 -4.19 5.75 -16.68
CA GLU A 43 -5.28 6.65 -17.06
C GLU A 43 -6.65 5.96 -17.02
N ASP A 44 -6.77 4.71 -17.49
CA ASP A 44 -8.03 3.96 -17.34
C ASP A 44 -8.42 3.80 -15.87
N PHE A 45 -7.45 3.43 -15.00
CA PHE A 45 -7.70 3.36 -13.56
C PHE A 45 -8.18 4.71 -12.99
N LYS A 46 -7.48 5.80 -13.30
CA LYS A 46 -7.83 7.15 -12.80
C LYS A 46 -9.23 7.56 -13.24
N ASN A 47 -9.56 7.39 -14.51
CA ASN A 47 -10.86 7.74 -15.06
C ASN A 47 -11.98 6.96 -14.38
N ARG A 48 -11.81 5.65 -14.19
CA ARG A 48 -12.78 4.80 -13.50
C ARG A 48 -12.91 5.20 -12.03
N TYR A 49 -11.78 5.45 -11.37
CA TYR A 49 -11.76 5.90 -9.99
C TYR A 49 -12.51 7.22 -9.79
N ASP A 50 -12.33 8.19 -10.72
CA ASP A 50 -13.01 9.50 -10.69
C ASP A 50 -14.50 9.40 -11.00
N GLN A 51 -14.91 8.41 -11.78
CA GLN A 51 -16.33 8.05 -12.01
C GLN A 51 -16.97 7.35 -10.81
N GLY A 52 -16.24 7.13 -9.72
CA GLY A 52 -16.76 6.44 -8.54
C GLY A 52 -16.77 4.91 -8.65
N ILE A 53 -16.21 4.35 -9.71
CA ILE A 53 -16.13 2.89 -9.90
C ILE A 53 -15.05 2.34 -8.96
N ARG A 54 -15.47 1.42 -8.09
CA ARG A 54 -14.60 0.71 -7.14
C ARG A 54 -14.68 -0.77 -7.44
N GLU A 55 -13.55 -1.31 -7.86
CA GLU A 55 -13.49 -2.68 -8.36
C GLU A 55 -12.13 -3.32 -8.04
N THR A 56 -12.06 -4.63 -8.19
CA THR A 56 -10.79 -5.37 -8.20
C THR A 56 -10.25 -5.43 -9.62
N SER A 57 -8.98 -5.08 -9.78
CA SER A 57 -8.26 -5.16 -11.06
C SER A 57 -7.10 -6.14 -10.95
N LEU A 58 -6.84 -6.88 -12.02
CA LEU A 58 -5.61 -7.68 -12.18
C LEU A 58 -4.67 -6.96 -13.14
N LEU A 59 -3.52 -6.50 -12.63
CA LEU A 59 -2.41 -5.98 -13.43
C LEU A 59 -1.45 -7.13 -13.75
N TYR A 60 -1.71 -7.78 -14.87
CA TYR A 60 -0.89 -8.87 -15.41
C TYR A 60 0.24 -8.28 -16.24
N GLY A 61 1.47 -8.44 -15.79
CA GLY A 61 2.63 -7.90 -16.49
C GLY A 61 3.88 -8.71 -16.23
N VAL A 62 4.67 -8.96 -17.29
CA VAL A 62 5.92 -9.70 -17.18
C VAL A 62 6.87 -9.06 -16.15
N THR A 63 7.80 -9.85 -15.63
CA THR A 63 8.83 -9.33 -14.71
C THR A 63 9.62 -8.21 -15.39
N GLY A 64 9.74 -7.06 -14.71
CA GLY A 64 10.39 -5.89 -15.28
C GLY A 64 9.50 -5.06 -16.24
N SER A 65 8.19 -5.32 -16.32
CA SER A 65 7.26 -4.49 -17.11
C SER A 65 6.94 -3.13 -16.48
N GLY A 66 7.41 -2.89 -15.25
CA GLY A 66 7.17 -1.64 -14.53
C GLY A 66 5.81 -1.58 -13.83
N LYS A 67 5.30 -2.70 -13.33
CA LYS A 67 4.08 -2.73 -12.50
C LYS A 67 4.15 -1.74 -11.35
N THR A 68 5.31 -1.65 -10.70
CA THR A 68 5.52 -0.76 -9.56
C THR A 68 5.35 0.71 -9.91
N GLU A 69 5.79 1.14 -11.10
CA GLU A 69 5.62 2.49 -11.61
C GLU A 69 4.13 2.82 -11.81
N VAL A 70 3.38 1.86 -12.34
CA VAL A 70 1.92 1.99 -12.50
C VAL A 70 1.24 2.10 -11.14
N TYR A 71 1.62 1.25 -10.15
CA TYR A 71 1.08 1.37 -8.78
C TYR A 71 1.35 2.75 -8.19
N MET A 72 2.57 3.27 -8.34
CA MET A 72 2.92 4.59 -7.80
C MET A 72 2.06 5.70 -8.39
N GLU A 73 1.71 5.60 -9.68
CA GLU A 73 0.83 6.57 -10.31
C GLU A 73 -0.62 6.47 -9.81
N MET A 74 -1.13 5.23 -9.65
CA MET A 74 -2.45 4.99 -9.06
C MET A 74 -2.52 5.48 -7.61
N ILE A 75 -1.49 5.19 -6.80
CA ILE A 75 -1.36 5.65 -5.42
C ILE A 75 -1.39 7.17 -5.36
N ARG A 76 -0.58 7.85 -6.20
CA ARG A 76 -0.52 9.31 -6.25
C ARG A 76 -1.90 9.92 -6.52
N HIS A 77 -2.64 9.33 -7.46
CA HIS A 77 -4.00 9.77 -7.78
C HIS A 77 -4.96 9.64 -6.59
N VAL A 78 -4.93 8.49 -5.91
CA VAL A 78 -5.79 8.20 -4.75
C VAL A 78 -5.45 9.12 -3.57
N LEU A 79 -4.16 9.37 -3.32
CA LEU A 79 -3.71 10.31 -2.29
C LEU A 79 -4.15 11.75 -2.60
N ALA A 80 -4.12 12.17 -3.87
CA ALA A 80 -4.61 13.49 -4.29
C ALA A 80 -6.11 13.67 -4.05
N LYS A 81 -6.88 12.59 -3.92
CA LYS A 81 -8.31 12.61 -3.53
C LYS A 81 -8.50 12.58 -1.99
N GLY A 82 -7.43 12.71 -1.22
CA GLY A 82 -7.48 12.68 0.25
C GLY A 82 -7.77 11.29 0.84
N ARG A 83 -7.54 10.22 0.05
CA ARG A 83 -7.73 8.83 0.48
C ARG A 83 -6.38 8.19 0.82
N GLN A 84 -6.42 7.08 1.53
CA GLN A 84 -5.25 6.36 2.06
C GLN A 84 -5.05 5.03 1.34
N VAL A 85 -3.84 4.48 1.37
CA VAL A 85 -3.46 3.33 0.56
C VAL A 85 -2.70 2.28 1.37
N ILE A 86 -3.06 1.02 1.18
CA ILE A 86 -2.30 -0.13 1.66
C ILE A 86 -1.59 -0.79 0.47
N VAL A 87 -0.31 -1.09 0.63
CA VAL A 87 0.48 -1.83 -0.36
C VAL A 87 1.02 -3.09 0.28
N LEU A 88 0.51 -4.23 -0.13
CA LEU A 88 0.99 -5.51 0.32
C LEU A 88 2.13 -5.99 -0.59
N ILE A 89 3.26 -6.29 0.02
CA ILE A 89 4.44 -6.84 -0.64
C ILE A 89 4.89 -8.07 0.16
N PRO A 90 5.14 -9.22 -0.50
CA PRO A 90 5.66 -10.38 0.21
C PRO A 90 6.95 -10.04 0.96
N GLU A 91 7.12 -10.61 2.16
CA GLU A 91 8.24 -10.23 3.03
C GLU A 91 9.61 -10.43 2.36
N ILE A 92 9.73 -11.47 1.53
CA ILE A 92 10.93 -11.74 0.73
C ILE A 92 11.24 -10.64 -0.29
N ALA A 93 10.23 -9.95 -0.80
CA ALA A 93 10.33 -8.85 -1.77
C ALA A 93 10.36 -7.46 -1.10
N LEU A 94 10.11 -7.39 0.22
CA LEU A 94 10.10 -6.16 0.99
C LEU A 94 11.54 -5.75 1.36
N THR A 95 12.34 -5.51 0.33
CA THR A 95 13.74 -5.10 0.48
C THR A 95 13.86 -3.61 0.80
N TYR A 96 15.02 -3.20 1.34
CA TYR A 96 15.33 -1.79 1.56
C TYR A 96 15.14 -0.94 0.29
N GLN A 97 15.57 -1.46 -0.87
CA GLN A 97 15.44 -0.75 -2.15
C GLN A 97 13.98 -0.57 -2.57
N THR A 98 13.15 -1.59 -2.37
CA THR A 98 11.71 -1.51 -2.66
C THR A 98 11.07 -0.43 -1.79
N VAL A 99 11.32 -0.45 -0.50
CA VAL A 99 10.80 0.54 0.46
C VAL A 99 11.31 1.95 0.12
N LEU A 100 12.60 2.09 -0.19
CA LEU A 100 13.21 3.37 -0.55
C LEU A 100 12.56 4.00 -1.79
N ARG A 101 12.11 3.20 -2.77
CA ARG A 101 11.38 3.71 -3.95
C ARG A 101 10.08 4.42 -3.55
N PHE A 102 9.33 3.86 -2.61
CA PHE A 102 8.11 4.49 -2.09
C PHE A 102 8.42 5.73 -1.26
N TYR A 103 9.42 5.70 -0.41
CA TYR A 103 9.85 6.88 0.34
C TYR A 103 10.30 8.03 -0.56
N ARG A 104 11.00 7.76 -1.64
CA ARG A 104 11.39 8.79 -2.64
C ARG A 104 10.19 9.44 -3.31
N GLN A 105 9.09 8.71 -3.49
CA GLN A 105 7.87 9.22 -4.14
C GLN A 105 6.93 9.94 -3.18
N PHE A 106 6.76 9.41 -1.97
CA PHE A 106 5.72 9.84 -1.04
C PHE A 106 6.26 10.40 0.29
N GLY A 107 7.57 10.32 0.51
CA GLY A 107 8.22 10.92 1.67
C GLY A 107 7.69 10.38 3.00
N ARG A 108 7.45 11.30 3.93
CA ARG A 108 7.00 10.98 5.30
C ARG A 108 5.58 10.40 5.38
N GLN A 109 4.83 10.43 4.29
CA GLN A 109 3.49 9.82 4.22
C GLN A 109 3.53 8.29 4.22
N VAL A 110 4.71 7.69 3.99
CA VAL A 110 4.92 6.24 3.96
C VAL A 110 5.29 5.74 5.34
N SER A 111 4.69 4.63 5.72
CA SER A 111 5.16 3.78 6.81
C SER A 111 5.26 2.32 6.37
N VAL A 112 6.08 1.56 7.07
CA VAL A 112 6.35 0.15 6.75
C VAL A 112 6.10 -0.70 7.97
N ILE A 113 5.39 -1.82 7.77
CA ILE A 113 5.27 -2.89 8.76
C ILE A 113 6.07 -4.10 8.26
N ASN A 114 6.76 -4.77 9.16
CA ASN A 114 7.44 -6.03 8.87
C ASN A 114 7.41 -6.96 10.09
N SER A 115 7.82 -8.22 9.91
CA SER A 115 7.78 -9.24 10.97
C SER A 115 8.77 -8.99 12.12
N ARG A 116 9.82 -8.17 11.89
CA ARG A 116 10.86 -7.88 12.88
C ARG A 116 10.43 -6.79 13.87
N MET A 117 9.36 -6.06 13.57
CA MET A 117 8.84 -5.02 14.45
C MET A 117 8.24 -5.62 15.71
N SER A 118 8.58 -5.03 16.86
CA SER A 118 7.90 -5.30 18.12
C SER A 118 6.41 -4.91 18.06
N ALA A 119 5.62 -5.40 18.97
CA ALA A 119 4.21 -5.03 19.09
C ALA A 119 4.03 -3.52 19.31
N GLY A 120 4.92 -2.89 20.10
CA GLY A 120 4.90 -1.45 20.34
C GLY A 120 5.20 -0.63 19.10
N GLU A 121 6.24 -1.01 18.35
CA GLU A 121 6.55 -0.31 17.08
C GLU A 121 5.43 -0.42 16.06
N ARG A 122 4.78 -1.59 15.98
CA ARG A 122 3.61 -1.77 15.10
C ARG A 122 2.42 -0.94 15.55
N TYR A 123 2.17 -0.88 16.85
CA TYR A 123 1.13 -0.04 17.42
C TYR A 123 1.36 1.44 17.08
N ASP A 124 2.58 1.93 17.25
CA ASP A 124 2.94 3.32 16.91
C ASP A 124 2.61 3.64 15.43
N GLN A 125 2.88 2.70 14.50
CA GLN A 125 2.57 2.92 13.08
C GLN A 125 1.05 2.90 12.83
N PHE A 126 0.30 2.05 13.51
CA PHE A 126 -1.16 2.01 13.40
C PHE A 126 -1.81 3.27 13.96
N GLU A 127 -1.34 3.77 15.10
CA GLU A 127 -1.83 5.03 15.67
C GLU A 127 -1.57 6.21 14.74
N ARG A 128 -0.39 6.29 14.13
CA ARG A 128 -0.07 7.30 13.11
C ARG A 128 -0.95 7.20 11.87
N ALA A 129 -1.28 5.99 11.45
CA ALA A 129 -2.18 5.76 10.32
C ALA A 129 -3.61 6.22 10.63
N GLU A 130 -4.11 5.92 11.82
CA GLU A 130 -5.43 6.34 12.29
C GLU A 130 -5.55 7.86 12.42
N LYS A 131 -4.49 8.53 12.93
CA LYS A 131 -4.41 10.00 13.04
C LYS A 131 -4.21 10.71 11.68
N GLY A 132 -3.85 9.96 10.62
CA GLY A 132 -3.63 10.52 9.29
C GLY A 132 -2.21 11.05 9.04
N ASP A 133 -1.27 10.85 9.96
CA ASP A 133 0.16 11.20 9.79
C ASP A 133 0.82 10.32 8.71
N VAL A 134 0.28 9.13 8.53
CA VAL A 134 0.67 8.16 7.49
C VAL A 134 -0.51 7.93 6.57
N THR A 135 -0.28 8.00 5.29
CA THR A 135 -1.32 7.80 4.25
C THR A 135 -1.02 6.62 3.31
N VAL A 136 0.19 6.08 3.36
CA VAL A 136 0.61 4.88 2.63
C VAL A 136 1.24 3.91 3.60
N MET A 137 0.61 2.74 3.79
CA MET A 137 1.16 1.66 4.59
C MET A 137 1.67 0.54 3.69
N ILE A 138 2.92 0.15 3.87
CA ILE A 138 3.57 -0.92 3.12
C ILE A 138 3.90 -2.06 4.06
N GLY A 139 3.68 -3.30 3.64
CA GLY A 139 4.07 -4.45 4.44
C GLY A 139 3.57 -5.77 3.90
N PRO A 140 3.83 -6.88 4.64
CA PRO A 140 3.28 -8.18 4.32
C PRO A 140 1.77 -8.21 4.60
N ARG A 141 1.15 -9.36 4.48
CA ARG A 141 -0.30 -9.54 4.70
C ARG A 141 -0.86 -8.87 5.96
N SER A 142 -0.06 -8.75 7.03
CA SER A 142 -0.50 -8.11 8.28
C SER A 142 -0.72 -6.60 8.16
N ALA A 143 -0.13 -5.94 7.17
CA ALA A 143 -0.37 -4.53 6.90
C ALA A 143 -1.80 -4.24 6.45
N LEU A 144 -2.54 -5.27 6.00
CA LEU A 144 -3.96 -5.17 5.62
C LEU A 144 -4.84 -4.65 6.76
N PHE A 145 -4.44 -4.88 8.01
CA PHE A 145 -5.21 -4.46 9.20
C PHE A 145 -4.85 -3.05 9.69
N THR A 146 -4.19 -2.25 8.86
CA THR A 146 -3.94 -0.84 9.17
C THR A 146 -5.25 -0.08 9.33
N PRO A 147 -5.48 0.61 10.45
CA PRO A 147 -6.76 1.28 10.74
C PRO A 147 -6.89 2.61 9.99
N PHE A 148 -6.93 2.56 8.68
CA PHE A 148 -7.10 3.73 7.84
C PHE A 148 -8.56 4.19 7.79
N PRO A 149 -8.91 5.40 8.30
CA PRO A 149 -10.29 5.90 8.28
C PRO A 149 -10.79 6.27 6.87
N LYS A 150 -9.87 6.49 5.93
CA LYS A 150 -10.19 6.92 4.55
C LYS A 150 -9.52 6.02 3.51
N LEU A 151 -9.55 4.71 3.73
CA LEU A 151 -8.96 3.75 2.79
C LEU A 151 -9.57 3.89 1.39
N GLY A 152 -8.73 4.05 0.36
CA GLY A 152 -9.14 4.27 -1.03
C GLY A 152 -8.58 3.25 -2.01
N LEU A 153 -7.45 2.62 -1.67
CA LEU A 153 -6.80 1.64 -2.56
C LEU A 153 -6.05 0.61 -1.74
N ILE A 154 -6.14 -0.66 -2.16
CA ILE A 154 -5.28 -1.74 -1.70
C ILE A 154 -4.54 -2.29 -2.91
N VAL A 155 -3.23 -2.31 -2.87
CA VAL A 155 -2.37 -2.95 -3.88
C VAL A 155 -1.82 -4.24 -3.27
N ILE A 156 -1.88 -5.35 -4.00
CA ILE A 156 -1.27 -6.63 -3.63
C ILE A 156 -0.27 -6.97 -4.72
N ASP A 157 1.01 -6.76 -4.46
CA ASP A 157 2.06 -7.13 -5.41
C ASP A 157 2.41 -8.61 -5.27
N GLU A 158 2.75 -9.26 -6.39
CA GLU A 158 2.97 -10.71 -6.52
C GLU A 158 1.84 -11.53 -5.85
N GLU A 159 0.58 -11.27 -6.25
CA GLU A 159 -0.64 -11.80 -5.61
C GLU A 159 -0.69 -13.34 -5.52
N HIS A 160 0.09 -14.03 -6.36
CA HIS A 160 0.18 -15.49 -6.41
C HIS A 160 1.00 -16.09 -5.25
N GLU A 161 1.71 -15.25 -4.49
CA GLU A 161 2.59 -15.72 -3.42
C GLU A 161 1.81 -16.41 -2.29
N SER A 162 2.25 -17.61 -1.91
CA SER A 162 1.63 -18.41 -0.85
C SER A 162 1.65 -17.71 0.51
N ALA A 163 2.60 -16.77 0.71
CA ALA A 163 2.70 -15.96 1.92
C ALA A 163 1.45 -15.13 2.22
N TYR A 164 0.57 -14.92 1.26
CA TYR A 164 -0.71 -14.22 1.44
C TYR A 164 -1.80 -15.08 2.08
N LYS A 165 -1.61 -16.39 2.18
CA LYS A 165 -2.47 -17.29 2.94
C LYS A 165 -1.96 -17.43 4.37
N SER A 166 -2.80 -17.17 5.37
CA SER A 166 -2.47 -17.40 6.78
C SER A 166 -2.74 -18.85 7.16
N GLU A 167 -1.69 -19.57 7.58
CA GLU A 167 -1.82 -20.92 8.11
C GLU A 167 -2.18 -20.91 9.63
N LEU A 168 -1.87 -19.82 10.32
CA LEU A 168 -2.18 -19.66 11.74
C LEU A 168 -3.56 -19.01 11.93
N SER A 169 -4.19 -19.26 13.04
CA SER A 169 -5.46 -18.62 13.44
C SER A 169 -5.25 -17.12 13.75
N PRO A 170 -6.12 -16.23 13.26
CA PRO A 170 -7.21 -16.50 12.32
C PRO A 170 -6.68 -16.83 10.92
N ARG A 171 -7.23 -17.90 10.32
CA ARG A 171 -6.89 -18.29 8.94
C ARG A 171 -7.62 -17.37 7.97
N TYR A 172 -6.88 -16.69 7.09
CA TYR A 172 -7.44 -15.82 6.05
C TYR A 172 -6.53 -15.79 4.84
N HIS A 173 -7.08 -15.37 3.71
CA HIS A 173 -6.33 -15.08 2.51
C HIS A 173 -6.36 -13.57 2.25
N ALA A 174 -5.19 -12.96 2.05
CA ALA A 174 -5.06 -11.50 1.95
C ALA A 174 -5.91 -10.91 0.81
N ARG A 175 -6.01 -11.58 -0.35
CA ARG A 175 -6.83 -11.13 -1.48
C ARG A 175 -8.30 -11.00 -1.08
N GLU A 176 -8.90 -12.08 -0.55
CA GLU A 176 -10.31 -12.11 -0.17
C GLU A 176 -10.63 -11.10 0.94
N THR A 177 -9.73 -11.01 1.92
CA THR A 177 -9.85 -10.02 3.00
C THR A 177 -9.71 -8.59 2.47
N ALA A 178 -8.80 -8.34 1.51
CA ALA A 178 -8.64 -7.04 0.87
C ALA A 178 -9.88 -6.64 0.06
N GLU A 179 -10.48 -7.57 -0.67
CA GLU A 179 -11.72 -7.32 -1.42
C GLU A 179 -12.87 -6.93 -0.49
N GLU A 180 -13.04 -7.65 0.62
CA GLU A 180 -14.08 -7.33 1.59
C GLU A 180 -13.81 -6.00 2.30
N LEU A 181 -12.57 -5.74 2.72
CA LEU A 181 -12.17 -4.48 3.32
C LEU A 181 -12.38 -3.30 2.35
N ALA A 182 -12.04 -3.49 1.07
CA ALA A 182 -12.26 -2.50 0.03
C ALA A 182 -13.75 -2.23 -0.19
N ARG A 183 -14.59 -3.26 -0.22
CA ARG A 183 -16.05 -3.14 -0.33
C ARG A 183 -16.61 -2.32 0.84
N MET A 184 -16.19 -2.57 2.06
CA MET A 184 -16.63 -1.85 3.27
C MET A 184 -16.24 -0.37 3.26
N ASN A 185 -15.10 -0.03 2.64
CA ASN A 185 -14.53 1.32 2.65
C ASN A 185 -14.78 2.11 1.35
N GLY A 186 -15.42 1.53 0.34
CA GLY A 186 -15.51 2.14 -0.99
C GLY A 186 -14.10 2.37 -1.59
N ALA A 187 -13.24 1.36 -1.50
CA ALA A 187 -11.88 1.35 -2.03
C ALA A 187 -11.77 0.45 -3.27
N SER A 188 -10.72 0.61 -4.04
CA SER A 188 -10.36 -0.29 -5.15
C SER A 188 -9.28 -1.27 -4.70
N VAL A 189 -9.19 -2.42 -5.38
CA VAL A 189 -8.11 -3.40 -5.21
C VAL A 189 -7.35 -3.58 -6.51
N VAL A 190 -6.03 -3.58 -6.45
CA VAL A 190 -5.16 -3.89 -7.59
C VAL A 190 -4.26 -5.06 -7.22
N LEU A 191 -4.46 -6.16 -7.93
CA LEU A 191 -3.65 -7.37 -7.83
C LEU A 191 -2.58 -7.33 -8.91
N GLY A 192 -1.33 -7.44 -8.55
CA GLY A 192 -0.23 -7.46 -9.51
C GLY A 192 0.49 -8.78 -9.53
N SER A 193 0.75 -9.31 -10.72
CA SER A 193 1.54 -10.52 -10.90
C SER A 193 2.10 -10.66 -12.30
N ALA A 194 3.26 -11.33 -12.40
CA ALA A 194 3.79 -11.84 -13.66
C ALA A 194 3.23 -13.25 -13.97
N THR A 195 2.81 -13.96 -12.94
CA THR A 195 2.30 -15.34 -12.98
C THR A 195 1.04 -15.41 -12.10
N PRO A 196 -0.08 -14.79 -12.53
CA PRO A 196 -1.25 -14.68 -11.68
C PRO A 196 -1.79 -16.06 -11.27
N SER A 197 -2.38 -16.12 -10.07
CA SER A 197 -3.08 -17.32 -9.62
C SER A 197 -4.22 -17.67 -10.58
N LEU A 198 -4.56 -18.96 -10.66
CA LEU A 198 -5.63 -19.42 -11.53
C LEU A 198 -6.96 -18.72 -11.22
N GLU A 199 -7.23 -18.50 -9.94
CA GLU A 199 -8.43 -17.82 -9.46
C GLU A 199 -8.48 -16.36 -9.93
N ALA A 200 -7.41 -15.58 -9.72
CA ALA A 200 -7.36 -14.19 -10.14
C ALA A 200 -7.44 -14.05 -11.66
N TYR A 201 -6.74 -14.92 -12.39
CA TYR A 201 -6.78 -14.94 -13.85
C TYR A 201 -8.17 -15.30 -14.38
N THR A 202 -8.82 -16.33 -13.82
CA THR A 202 -10.18 -16.73 -14.21
C THR A 202 -11.17 -15.60 -13.96
N ARG A 203 -11.15 -14.97 -12.78
CA ARG A 203 -12.02 -13.82 -12.45
C ARG A 203 -11.80 -12.65 -13.41
N ALA A 204 -10.54 -12.41 -13.82
CA ALA A 204 -10.24 -11.38 -14.80
C ALA A 204 -10.73 -11.74 -16.22
N LYS A 205 -10.66 -13.01 -16.61
CA LYS A 205 -11.16 -13.49 -17.91
C LYS A 205 -12.68 -13.51 -18.00
N THR A 206 -13.37 -13.75 -16.89
CA THR A 206 -14.83 -13.76 -16.82
C THR A 206 -15.44 -12.36 -16.60
N GLY A 207 -14.60 -11.32 -16.49
CA GLY A 207 -15.06 -9.95 -16.31
C GLY A 207 -15.42 -9.57 -14.86
N GLN A 208 -15.17 -10.46 -13.89
CA GLN A 208 -15.32 -10.14 -12.47
C GLN A 208 -14.24 -9.17 -11.98
N TYR A 209 -13.02 -9.25 -12.56
CA TYR A 209 -11.95 -8.30 -12.35
C TYR A 209 -11.66 -7.53 -13.64
N ARG A 210 -11.29 -6.27 -13.50
CA ARG A 210 -10.72 -5.50 -14.61
C ARG A 210 -9.34 -6.05 -14.95
N LEU A 211 -9.11 -6.45 -16.21
CA LEU A 211 -7.82 -6.96 -16.66
C LEU A 211 -6.99 -5.84 -17.30
N TYR A 212 -5.84 -5.55 -16.72
CA TYR A 212 -4.78 -4.72 -17.30
C TYR A 212 -3.59 -5.60 -17.72
N ARG A 213 -2.99 -5.29 -18.86
CA ARG A 213 -1.85 -6.07 -19.40
C ARG A 213 -0.67 -5.18 -19.72
N LEU A 214 0.51 -5.60 -19.23
CA LEU A 214 1.80 -5.03 -19.59
C LEU A 214 2.66 -6.14 -20.22
N ALA A 215 2.53 -6.30 -21.54
CA ALA A 215 3.14 -7.43 -22.27
C ALA A 215 4.66 -7.31 -22.44
N GLU A 216 5.19 -6.09 -22.40
CA GLU A 216 6.60 -5.82 -22.68
C GLU A 216 7.36 -5.40 -21.42
N ARG A 217 8.66 -5.70 -21.37
CA ARG A 217 9.55 -5.15 -20.34
C ARG A 217 9.71 -3.66 -20.57
N ALA A 218 9.71 -2.89 -19.48
CA ALA A 218 10.07 -1.49 -19.53
C ALA A 218 11.52 -1.36 -20.00
N LYS A 219 11.76 -0.61 -21.09
CA LYS A 219 13.13 -0.27 -21.49
C LYS A 219 13.75 0.60 -20.39
N LYS A 220 14.97 0.25 -20.00
CA LYS A 220 15.76 1.06 -19.05
C LYS A 220 16.10 2.40 -19.65
#